data_79bf1af4ab735cfc966e82983d0ee8ec
#
_entry.id   79bf1af4ab735cfc966e82983d0ee8ec
#
_cell.length_a   1.000
_cell.length_b   1.000
_cell.length_c   1.000
_cell.angle_alpha   90.00
_cell.angle_beta   90.00
_cell.angle_gamma   90.00
#
_symmetry.space_group_name_H-M   'P 1'
#
loop_
_entity.id
_entity.type
_entity.pdbx_description
1 polymer ?
#
loop_
_entity_poly.entity_id
_entity_poly.type
_entity_poly.pdbx_seq_one_letter_code
_entity_poly.pdbx_strand_id
1 'polypeptide(L)'
;MYTAMIAKDRKGLEEVLDDSFVLVHMTGMRQNKEEFITAVLDGTLNYYSAVHENMPVETGGDNAVITGQSYVQAAVFGGGKNYWHLQQKCSLKKTDNTWKITRSVASTY
;
A
#
# COMPACT_ATOMS: atom_id res chain seq x y z
N MET A 1 -1.72 0.94 -6.18
CA MET A 1 -2.03 1.39 -4.81
C MET A 1 -1.55 2.82 -4.53
N TYR A 2 -0.31 3.17 -4.79
CA TYR A 2 0.19 4.52 -4.54
C TYR A 2 -0.55 5.61 -5.30
N THR A 3 -0.94 5.38 -6.53
CA THR A 3 -1.71 6.37 -7.31
C THR A 3 -2.99 6.76 -6.60
N ALA A 4 -3.75 5.78 -6.10
CA ALA A 4 -4.99 6.03 -5.37
C ALA A 4 -4.73 6.66 -3.99
N MET A 5 -3.62 6.31 -3.34
CA MET A 5 -3.22 6.90 -2.05
C MET A 5 -2.86 8.37 -2.19
N ILE A 6 -2.08 8.72 -3.21
CA ILE A 6 -1.67 10.10 -3.49
C ILE A 6 -2.88 10.95 -3.86
N ALA A 7 -3.78 10.42 -4.67
CA ALA A 7 -5.00 11.09 -5.10
C ALA A 7 -6.10 11.12 -4.02
N LYS A 8 -5.93 10.40 -2.91
CA LYS A 8 -6.95 10.21 -1.87
C LYS A 8 -8.26 9.68 -2.45
N ASP A 9 -8.14 8.70 -3.35
CA ASP A 9 -9.25 8.12 -4.10
C ASP A 9 -9.83 6.91 -3.35
N ARG A 10 -10.89 7.14 -2.56
CA ARG A 10 -11.54 6.08 -1.78
C ARG A 10 -12.00 4.93 -2.68
N LYS A 11 -12.67 5.24 -3.78
CA LYS A 11 -13.20 4.22 -4.69
C LYS A 11 -12.08 3.36 -5.28
N GLY A 12 -10.99 4.00 -5.71
CA GLY A 12 -9.82 3.29 -6.24
C GLY A 12 -9.20 2.38 -5.19
N LEU A 13 -9.07 2.85 -3.95
CA LEU A 13 -8.56 2.02 -2.85
C LEU A 13 -9.49 0.85 -2.54
N GLU A 14 -10.79 1.07 -2.48
CA GLU A 14 -11.76 0.01 -2.23
C GLU A 14 -11.74 -1.06 -3.32
N GLU A 15 -11.50 -0.69 -4.57
CA GLU A 15 -11.46 -1.62 -5.71
C GLU A 15 -10.18 -2.48 -5.72
N VAL A 16 -9.02 -1.93 -5.33
CA VAL A 16 -7.76 -2.67 -5.39
C VAL A 16 -7.46 -3.46 -4.12
N LEU A 17 -8.09 -3.12 -3.00
CA LEU A 17 -7.88 -3.79 -1.72
C LEU A 17 -8.97 -4.84 -1.48
N ASP A 18 -8.55 -6.07 -1.14
CA ASP A 18 -9.49 -7.10 -0.71
C ASP A 18 -10.12 -6.72 0.63
N ASP A 19 -11.32 -7.23 0.92
CA ASP A 19 -12.00 -6.96 2.20
C ASP A 19 -11.19 -7.45 3.40
N SER A 20 -10.35 -8.46 3.20
CA SER A 20 -9.43 -9.00 4.22
C SER A 20 -8.12 -8.23 4.35
N PHE A 21 -7.95 -7.14 3.62
CA PHE A 21 -6.69 -6.40 3.55
C PHE A 21 -6.17 -6.00 4.92
N VAL A 22 -4.87 -6.18 5.13
CA VAL A 22 -4.13 -5.71 6.29
C VAL A 22 -2.84 -5.04 5.83
N LEU A 23 -2.61 -3.83 6.31
CA LEU A 23 -1.33 -3.15 6.16
C LEU A 23 -0.53 -3.33 7.46
N VAL A 24 0.71 -3.79 7.34
CA VAL A 24 1.65 -3.86 8.45
C VAL A 24 2.69 -2.76 8.24
N HIS A 25 2.70 -1.77 9.12
CA HIS A 25 3.67 -0.67 9.09
C HIS A 25 5.05 -1.13 9.55
N MET A 26 6.09 -0.32 9.29
CA MET A 26 7.46 -0.59 9.72
C MET A 26 7.59 -0.77 11.24
N THR A 27 6.72 -0.14 12.01
CA THR A 27 6.68 -0.24 13.47
C THR A 27 6.00 -1.52 13.97
N GLY A 28 5.42 -2.31 13.07
CA GLY A 28 4.60 -3.46 13.42
C GLY A 28 3.12 -3.14 13.62
N MET A 29 2.73 -1.87 13.58
CA MET A 29 1.32 -1.46 13.66
C MET A 29 0.54 -2.01 12.48
N ARG A 30 -0.64 -2.54 12.75
CA ARG A 30 -1.52 -3.11 11.71
C ARG A 30 -2.76 -2.26 11.53
N GLN A 31 -3.18 -2.11 10.27
CA GLN A 31 -4.44 -1.47 9.91
C GLN A 31 -5.23 -2.37 8.98
N ASN A 32 -6.52 -2.53 9.24
CA ASN A 32 -7.42 -3.20 8.30
C ASN A 32 -7.76 -2.27 7.13
N LYS A 33 -8.54 -2.76 6.16
CA LYS A 33 -8.90 -2.00 4.96
C LYS A 33 -9.52 -0.65 5.29
N GLU A 34 -10.53 -0.60 6.17
CA GLU A 34 -11.23 0.64 6.50
C GLU A 34 -10.34 1.60 7.30
N GLU A 35 -9.58 1.10 8.25
CA GLU A 35 -8.63 1.90 9.02
C GLU A 35 -7.59 2.55 8.11
N PHE A 36 -7.05 1.78 7.17
CA PHE A 36 -6.07 2.28 6.20
C PHE A 36 -6.65 3.35 5.28
N ILE A 37 -7.82 3.08 4.69
CA ILE A 37 -8.49 4.04 3.80
C ILE A 37 -8.80 5.34 4.54
N THR A 38 -9.35 5.25 5.74
CA THR A 38 -9.64 6.41 6.58
C THR A 38 -8.38 7.23 6.87
N ALA A 39 -7.27 6.57 7.21
CA ALA A 39 -6.01 7.25 7.48
C ALA A 39 -5.46 7.99 6.26
N VAL A 40 -5.63 7.43 5.05
CA VAL A 40 -5.23 8.09 3.80
C VAL A 40 -6.10 9.32 3.55
N LEU A 41 -7.42 9.19 3.72
CA LEU A 41 -8.37 10.25 3.42
C LEU A 41 -8.30 11.43 4.41
N ASP A 42 -8.04 11.16 5.69
CA ASP A 42 -7.97 12.21 6.72
C ASP A 42 -6.59 12.85 6.84
N GLY A 43 -5.60 12.38 6.10
CA GLY A 43 -4.25 12.94 6.09
C GLY A 43 -3.30 12.37 7.13
N THR A 44 -3.72 11.39 7.96
CA THR A 44 -2.83 10.69 8.88
C THR A 44 -1.70 9.99 8.13
N LEU A 45 -2.02 9.40 6.98
CA LEU A 45 -1.06 8.87 6.00
C LEU A 45 -1.16 9.72 4.74
N ASN A 46 -0.32 10.74 4.63
CA ASN A 46 -0.39 11.70 3.55
C ASN A 46 0.77 11.48 2.57
N TYR A 47 0.45 10.96 1.39
CA TYR A 47 1.42 10.63 0.35
C TYR A 47 1.38 11.70 -0.75
N TYR A 48 2.56 12.22 -1.14
CA TYR A 48 2.70 13.28 -2.14
C TYR A 48 3.20 12.75 -3.47
N SER A 49 4.17 11.84 -3.44
CA SER A 49 4.75 11.27 -4.67
C SER A 49 5.39 9.91 -4.39
N ALA A 50 5.52 9.11 -5.43
CA ALA A 50 6.22 7.83 -5.37
C ALA A 50 6.94 7.58 -6.69
N VAL A 51 8.22 7.24 -6.63
CA VAL A 51 9.01 6.81 -7.78
C VAL A 51 9.37 5.36 -7.57
N HIS A 52 8.87 4.49 -8.45
CA HIS A 52 9.14 3.06 -8.36
C HIS A 52 10.52 2.74 -8.91
N GLU A 53 11.36 2.10 -8.10
CA GLU A 53 12.72 1.75 -8.47
C GLU A 53 12.84 0.29 -8.91
N ASN A 54 12.14 -0.61 -8.22
CA ASN A 54 12.17 -2.04 -8.52
C ASN A 54 10.87 -2.69 -8.06
N MET A 55 10.34 -3.63 -8.87
CA MET A 55 9.06 -4.29 -8.57
C MET A 55 9.06 -5.75 -9.02
N PRO A 56 9.88 -6.63 -8.41
CA PRO A 56 9.83 -8.06 -8.74
C PRO A 56 8.46 -8.65 -8.39
N VAL A 57 7.96 -9.50 -9.28
CA VAL A 57 6.66 -10.16 -9.16
C VAL A 57 6.84 -11.67 -9.21
N GLU A 58 6.26 -12.36 -8.22
CA GLU A 58 6.20 -13.81 -8.20
C GLU A 58 4.73 -14.24 -8.28
N THR A 59 4.40 -15.11 -9.23
CA THR A 59 3.02 -15.57 -9.42
C THR A 59 2.93 -17.09 -9.31
N GLY A 60 1.78 -17.57 -8.81
CA GLY A 60 1.47 -19.00 -8.74
C GLY A 60 -0.04 -19.18 -8.68
N GLY A 61 -0.68 -19.63 -9.77
CA GLY A 61 -2.13 -19.82 -9.82
C GLY A 61 -2.89 -18.52 -9.58
N ASP A 62 -3.74 -18.50 -8.57
CA ASP A 62 -4.57 -17.35 -8.21
C ASP A 62 -3.92 -16.44 -7.15
N ASN A 63 -2.63 -16.62 -6.89
CA ASN A 63 -1.88 -15.83 -5.92
C ASN A 63 -0.68 -15.18 -6.58
N ALA A 64 -0.31 -14.00 -6.07
CA ALA A 64 0.89 -13.29 -6.49
C ALA A 64 1.50 -12.55 -5.32
N VAL A 65 2.82 -12.31 -5.39
CA VAL A 65 3.54 -11.46 -4.46
C VAL A 65 4.32 -10.44 -5.26
N ILE A 66 4.12 -9.17 -4.96
CA ILE A 66 4.88 -8.06 -5.54
C ILE A 66 5.70 -7.42 -4.44
N THR A 67 7.01 -7.35 -4.63
CA THR A 67 7.90 -6.62 -3.72
C THR A 67 8.27 -5.31 -4.40
N GLY A 68 7.59 -4.23 -4.02
CA GLY A 68 7.82 -2.90 -4.59
C GLY A 68 8.81 -2.09 -3.77
N GLN A 69 9.88 -1.64 -4.39
CA GLN A 69 10.82 -0.70 -3.80
C GLN A 69 10.61 0.67 -4.44
N SER A 70 10.30 1.67 -3.61
CA SER A 70 9.92 3.00 -4.10
C SER A 70 10.53 4.10 -3.25
N TYR A 71 10.90 5.20 -3.90
CA TYR A 71 11.30 6.43 -3.24
C TYR A 71 10.05 7.30 -3.09
N VAL A 72 9.60 7.49 -1.86
CA VAL A 72 8.29 8.04 -1.55
C VAL A 72 8.43 9.32 -0.75
N GLN A 73 7.71 10.37 -1.16
CA GLN A 73 7.56 11.59 -0.38
C GLN A 73 6.24 11.52 0.37
N ALA A 74 6.29 11.54 1.70
CA ALA A 74 5.12 11.40 2.53
C ALA A 74 5.28 12.10 3.88
N ALA A 75 4.14 12.48 4.48
CA ALA A 75 4.03 12.87 5.88
C ALA A 75 3.09 11.85 6.54
N VAL A 76 3.56 11.20 7.60
CA VAL A 76 2.83 10.12 8.24
C VAL A 76 2.63 10.41 9.73
N PHE A 77 1.44 10.06 10.25
CA PHE A 77 1.08 10.20 11.66
C PHE A 77 1.34 11.61 12.23
N GLY A 78 1.00 12.65 11.44
CA GLY A 78 1.16 14.04 11.85
C GLY A 78 2.60 14.56 11.82
N GLY A 79 3.56 13.75 11.32
CA GLY A 79 4.94 14.17 11.15
C GLY A 79 5.16 15.09 9.97
N GLY A 80 6.38 15.58 9.80
CA GLY A 80 6.76 16.43 8.68
C GLY A 80 6.88 15.65 7.38
N LYS A 81 6.84 16.38 6.26
CA LYS A 81 7.02 15.84 4.93
C LYS A 81 8.46 15.38 4.75
N ASN A 82 8.67 14.09 4.47
CA ASN A 82 9.98 13.47 4.31
C ASN A 82 10.02 12.54 3.11
N TYR A 83 11.23 12.19 2.67
CA TYR A 83 11.48 11.18 1.66
C TYR A 83 11.87 9.87 2.34
N TRP A 84 11.31 8.76 1.81
CA TRP A 84 11.49 7.43 2.37
C TRP A 84 11.85 6.44 1.26
N HIS A 85 12.85 5.60 1.51
CA HIS A 85 13.08 4.39 0.71
C HIS A 85 12.21 3.29 1.29
N LEU A 86 11.01 3.11 0.73
CA LEU A 86 10.02 2.16 1.22
C LEU A 86 9.96 0.93 0.35
N GLN A 87 9.98 -0.23 1.00
CA GLN A 87 9.67 -1.51 0.38
C GLN A 87 8.31 -1.97 0.89
N GLN A 88 7.44 -2.34 -0.05
CA GLN A 88 6.17 -2.96 0.30
C GLN A 88 6.09 -4.33 -0.34
N LYS A 89 5.95 -5.35 0.49
CA LYS A 89 5.69 -6.71 0.05
C LYS A 89 4.19 -6.93 0.06
N CYS A 90 3.60 -6.93 -1.13
CA CYS A 90 2.16 -7.07 -1.31
C CYS A 90 1.80 -8.48 -1.70
N SER A 91 0.87 -9.08 -0.96
CA SER A 91 0.25 -10.35 -1.34
C SER A 91 -1.05 -10.05 -2.06
N LEU A 92 -1.27 -10.70 -3.19
CA LEU A 92 -2.46 -10.50 -4.03
C LEU A 92 -3.17 -11.83 -4.24
N LYS A 93 -4.49 -11.75 -4.40
CA LYS A 93 -5.35 -12.89 -4.72
C LYS A 93 -6.22 -12.55 -5.90
N LYS A 94 -6.35 -13.48 -6.83
CA LYS A 94 -7.27 -13.36 -7.95
C LYS A 94 -8.63 -13.95 -7.55
N THR A 95 -9.67 -13.12 -7.63
CA THR A 95 -11.05 -13.52 -7.36
C THR A 95 -11.92 -12.95 -8.48
N ASP A 96 -12.73 -13.80 -9.12
CA ASP A 96 -13.60 -13.40 -10.25
C ASP A 96 -12.85 -12.65 -11.35
N ASN A 97 -11.66 -13.16 -11.74
CA ASN A 97 -10.76 -12.56 -12.72
C ASN A 97 -10.23 -11.17 -12.35
N THR A 98 -10.31 -10.80 -11.08
CA THR A 98 -9.79 -9.53 -10.57
C THR A 98 -8.75 -9.78 -9.50
N TRP A 99 -7.57 -9.15 -9.64
CA TRP A 99 -6.51 -9.18 -8.64
C TRP A 99 -6.78 -8.14 -7.56
N LYS A 100 -6.75 -8.57 -6.29
CA LYS A 100 -6.89 -7.67 -5.14
C LYS A 100 -5.76 -7.90 -4.15
N ILE A 101 -5.33 -6.82 -3.49
CA ILE A 101 -4.28 -6.87 -2.48
C ILE A 101 -4.88 -7.33 -1.17
N THR A 102 -4.36 -8.42 -0.61
CA THR A 102 -4.82 -8.97 0.67
C THR A 102 -3.94 -8.55 1.84
N ARG A 103 -2.68 -8.21 1.57
CA ARG A 103 -1.73 -7.80 2.61
C ARG A 103 -0.61 -6.97 2.01
N SER A 104 -0.16 -5.98 2.77
CA SER A 104 1.03 -5.21 2.44
C SER A 104 1.88 -5.05 3.70
N VAL A 105 3.15 -5.43 3.61
CA VAL A 105 4.11 -5.27 4.70
C VAL A 105 5.14 -4.22 4.29
N ALA A 106 5.20 -3.13 5.05
CA ALA A 106 6.11 -2.03 4.80
C ALA A 106 7.44 -2.23 5.53
N SER A 107 8.52 -1.90 4.85
CA SER A 107 9.88 -1.88 5.40
C SER A 107 10.70 -0.81 4.68
N THR A 108 11.93 -0.60 5.11
CA THR A 108 12.89 0.27 4.41
C THR A 108 13.87 -0.57 3.61
N TYR A 109 14.55 0.07 2.65
CA TYR A 109 15.61 -0.60 1.89
C TYR A 109 16.78 0.32 1.63
#